data_43fcdaf51c29202e629290e2585f5fcd
#
_entry.id   43fcdaf51c29202e629290e2585f5fcd
#
_cell.length_a   1.000
_cell.length_b   1.000
_cell.length_c   1.000
_cell.angle_alpha   90.00
_cell.angle_beta   90.00
_cell.angle_gamma   90.00
#
_symmetry.space_group_name_H-M   'P 1'
#
loop_
_entity.id
_entity.type
_entity.pdbx_description
1 polymer ?
#
loop_
_entity_poly.entity_id
_entity_poly.type
_entity_poly.pdbx_seq_one_letter_code
_entity_poly.pdbx_strand_id
1 'polypeptide(L)'
;GAIEERIKNYDTKTQLVAAVEGLIENKQILNATMLELGEQIKAGKAHTNSRRESIESNLSVKTVELLKMDGGFEPAFNVAQTVMFDFGKDYMLVDGRSKFSASSETILKNSFHLAILLESLEDDSMRYPRLLLLDNTEDKGMGPDRSQNFQRVLVEALSEHNEKPYQVIMTTSMVDPELD
;
A
#
# COMPACT_ATOMS: atom_id res chain seq x y z
N GLY A 1 -45.41 -0.65 -62.26
CA GLY A 1 -45.94 -1.99 -62.55
C GLY A 1 -45.21 -3.08 -61.76
N ALA A 2 -45.58 -4.35 -61.93
CA ALA A 2 -45.02 -5.48 -61.18
C ALA A 2 -43.49 -5.63 -61.27
N ILE A 3 -42.84 -5.18 -62.34
CA ILE A 3 -41.40 -5.20 -62.52
C ILE A 3 -40.71 -4.16 -61.60
N GLU A 4 -41.19 -2.98 -61.50
CA GLU A 4 -40.68 -1.91 -60.64
C GLU A 4 -40.74 -2.30 -59.15
N GLU A 5 -41.80 -2.93 -58.74
CA GLU A 5 -42.00 -3.45 -57.40
C GLU A 5 -40.97 -4.57 -57.08
N ARG A 6 -40.68 -5.44 -58.04
CA ARG A 6 -39.63 -6.46 -57.90
C ARG A 6 -38.24 -5.86 -57.80
N ILE A 7 -37.92 -4.86 -58.60
CA ILE A 7 -36.64 -4.14 -58.54
C ILE A 7 -36.48 -3.52 -57.16
N LYS A 8 -37.47 -2.78 -56.67
CA LYS A 8 -37.44 -2.15 -55.33
C LYS A 8 -37.26 -3.18 -54.22
N ASN A 9 -37.89 -4.36 -54.35
CA ASN A 9 -37.68 -5.45 -53.38
C ASN A 9 -36.24 -6.02 -53.39
N TYR A 10 -35.64 -6.12 -54.56
CA TYR A 10 -34.27 -6.57 -54.70
C TYR A 10 -33.28 -5.55 -54.09
N ASP A 11 -33.46 -4.27 -54.37
CA ASP A 11 -32.65 -3.17 -53.79
C ASP A 11 -32.75 -3.17 -52.28
N THR A 12 -33.93 -3.31 -51.71
CA THR A 12 -34.16 -3.38 -50.27
C THR A 12 -33.42 -4.60 -49.64
N LYS A 13 -33.51 -5.76 -50.32
CA LYS A 13 -32.80 -6.95 -49.82
C LYS A 13 -31.30 -6.80 -49.88
N THR A 14 -30.76 -6.19 -50.95
CA THR A 14 -29.32 -5.93 -51.08
C THR A 14 -28.82 -4.98 -50.00
N GLN A 15 -29.58 -3.91 -49.72
CA GLN A 15 -29.26 -2.98 -48.60
C GLN A 15 -29.30 -3.69 -47.24
N LEU A 16 -30.30 -4.56 -47.02
CA LEU A 16 -30.37 -5.33 -45.77
C LEU A 16 -29.21 -6.29 -45.60
N VAL A 17 -28.77 -6.98 -46.66
CA VAL A 17 -27.61 -7.87 -46.64
C VAL A 17 -26.35 -7.09 -46.28
N ALA A 18 -26.12 -5.94 -46.95
CA ALA A 18 -24.95 -5.10 -46.63
C ALA A 18 -24.97 -4.58 -45.19
N ALA A 19 -26.15 -4.22 -44.67
CA ALA A 19 -26.30 -3.82 -43.27
C ALA A 19 -25.99 -4.97 -42.29
N VAL A 20 -26.44 -6.18 -42.57
CA VAL A 20 -26.18 -7.36 -41.76
C VAL A 20 -24.67 -7.72 -41.80
N GLU A 21 -24.02 -7.67 -42.96
CA GLU A 21 -22.57 -7.90 -43.11
C GLU A 21 -21.79 -6.86 -42.26
N GLY A 22 -22.14 -5.58 -42.34
CA GLY A 22 -21.53 -4.56 -41.52
C GLY A 22 -21.72 -4.76 -40.00
N LEU A 23 -22.88 -5.27 -39.57
CA LEU A 23 -23.13 -5.63 -38.18
C LEU A 23 -22.30 -6.84 -37.74
N ILE A 24 -22.12 -7.83 -38.59
CA ILE A 24 -21.26 -9.00 -38.31
C ILE A 24 -19.80 -8.56 -38.15
N GLU A 25 -19.31 -7.71 -39.03
CA GLU A 25 -17.94 -7.18 -38.96
C GLU A 25 -17.74 -6.38 -37.69
N ASN A 26 -18.63 -5.45 -37.37
CA ASN A 26 -18.60 -4.67 -36.12
C ASN A 26 -18.63 -5.58 -34.87
N LYS A 27 -19.43 -6.64 -34.89
CA LYS A 27 -19.47 -7.61 -33.80
C LYS A 27 -18.12 -8.34 -33.63
N GLN A 28 -17.46 -8.70 -34.74
CA GLN A 28 -16.15 -9.34 -34.71
C GLN A 28 -15.09 -8.38 -34.10
N ILE A 29 -15.08 -7.12 -34.55
CA ILE A 29 -14.16 -6.09 -34.03
C ILE A 29 -14.39 -5.89 -32.52
N LEU A 30 -15.64 -5.73 -32.10
CA LEU A 30 -15.97 -5.55 -30.70
C LEU A 30 -15.55 -6.76 -29.84
N ASN A 31 -15.77 -7.96 -30.32
CA ASN A 31 -15.34 -9.17 -29.61
C ASN A 31 -13.82 -9.25 -29.47
N ALA A 32 -13.05 -8.92 -30.52
CA ALA A 32 -11.59 -8.86 -30.47
C ALA A 32 -11.12 -7.81 -29.45
N THR A 33 -11.71 -6.61 -29.48
CA THR A 33 -11.39 -5.54 -28.54
C THR A 33 -11.71 -5.94 -27.07
N MET A 34 -12.84 -6.62 -26.86
CA MET A 34 -13.20 -7.12 -25.52
C MET A 34 -12.19 -8.16 -25.00
N LEU A 35 -11.70 -9.04 -25.83
CA LEU A 35 -10.67 -10.02 -25.46
C LEU A 35 -9.36 -9.33 -25.11
N GLU A 36 -8.91 -8.39 -25.93
CA GLU A 36 -7.68 -7.63 -25.68
C GLU A 36 -7.76 -6.84 -24.37
N LEU A 37 -8.85 -6.11 -24.15
CA LEU A 37 -9.07 -5.39 -22.89
C LEU A 37 -9.13 -6.33 -21.69
N GLY A 38 -9.72 -7.50 -21.84
CA GLY A 38 -9.75 -8.53 -20.79
C GLY A 38 -8.34 -8.99 -20.39
N GLU A 39 -7.46 -9.23 -21.35
CA GLU A 39 -6.06 -9.59 -21.08
C GLU A 39 -5.27 -8.42 -20.44
N GLN A 40 -5.48 -7.20 -20.90
CA GLN A 40 -4.85 -6.01 -20.29
C GLN A 40 -5.29 -5.82 -18.82
N ILE A 41 -6.57 -5.98 -18.51
CA ILE A 41 -7.10 -5.91 -17.15
C ILE A 41 -6.48 -7.01 -16.27
N LYS A 42 -6.38 -8.23 -16.78
CA LYS A 42 -5.79 -9.37 -16.06
C LYS A 42 -4.31 -9.13 -15.75
N ALA A 43 -3.54 -8.66 -16.74
CA ALA A 43 -2.14 -8.32 -16.57
C ALA A 43 -1.95 -7.17 -15.57
N GLY A 44 -2.77 -6.13 -15.64
CA GLY A 44 -2.75 -5.00 -14.69
C GLY A 44 -3.05 -5.43 -13.25
N LYS A 45 -4.04 -6.31 -13.05
CA LYS A 45 -4.36 -6.86 -11.73
C LYS A 45 -3.22 -7.72 -11.17
N ALA A 46 -2.60 -8.56 -11.98
CA ALA A 46 -1.46 -9.39 -11.57
C ALA A 46 -0.27 -8.51 -11.13
N HIS A 47 0.05 -7.48 -11.89
CA HIS A 47 1.11 -6.53 -11.54
C HIS A 47 0.81 -5.80 -10.22
N THR A 48 -0.42 -5.31 -10.04
CA THR A 48 -0.84 -4.61 -8.81
C THR A 48 -0.74 -5.51 -7.59
N ASN A 49 -1.16 -6.78 -7.71
CA ASN A 49 -1.06 -7.74 -6.61
C ASN A 49 0.38 -8.05 -6.24
N SER A 50 1.25 -8.33 -7.21
CA SER A 50 2.68 -8.59 -6.97
C SER A 50 3.38 -7.40 -6.30
N ARG A 51 3.09 -6.17 -6.75
CA ARG A 51 3.62 -4.98 -6.13
C ARG A 51 3.13 -4.79 -4.69
N ARG A 52 1.84 -5.02 -4.44
CA ARG A 52 1.25 -4.96 -3.11
C ARG A 52 1.94 -5.95 -2.16
N GLU A 53 2.10 -7.21 -2.57
CA GLU A 53 2.78 -8.25 -1.79
C GLU A 53 4.22 -7.87 -1.46
N SER A 54 4.95 -7.27 -2.41
CA SER A 54 6.31 -6.79 -2.19
C SER A 54 6.35 -5.68 -1.13
N ILE A 55 5.48 -4.68 -1.23
CA ILE A 55 5.42 -3.57 -0.24
C ILE A 55 5.02 -4.11 1.14
N GLU A 56 4.00 -4.99 1.22
CA GLU A 56 3.58 -5.59 2.49
C GLU A 56 4.71 -6.38 3.15
N SER A 57 5.51 -7.11 2.36
CA SER A 57 6.69 -7.84 2.84
C SER A 57 7.77 -6.89 3.37
N ASN A 58 8.10 -5.84 2.61
CA ASN A 58 9.12 -4.86 3.02
C ASN A 58 8.70 -4.12 4.29
N LEU A 59 7.44 -3.70 4.39
CA LEU A 59 6.92 -3.06 5.59
C LEU A 59 6.96 -4.00 6.80
N SER A 60 6.65 -5.29 6.61
CA SER A 60 6.78 -6.29 7.67
C SER A 60 8.21 -6.37 8.18
N VAL A 61 9.19 -6.51 7.29
CA VAL A 61 10.61 -6.61 7.63
C VAL A 61 11.07 -5.37 8.39
N LYS A 62 10.86 -4.18 7.84
CA LYS A 62 11.26 -2.92 8.48
C LYS A 62 10.60 -2.71 9.84
N THR A 63 9.31 -3.04 9.97
CA THR A 63 8.64 -2.93 11.26
C THR A 63 9.23 -3.89 12.28
N VAL A 64 9.52 -5.14 11.91
CA VAL A 64 10.19 -6.11 12.78
C VAL A 64 11.55 -5.61 13.25
N GLU A 65 12.35 -5.04 12.36
CA GLU A 65 13.66 -4.46 12.71
C GLU A 65 13.52 -3.36 13.73
N LEU A 66 12.62 -2.41 13.51
CA LEU A 66 12.33 -1.31 14.45
C LEU A 66 11.82 -1.82 15.81
N LEU A 67 10.96 -2.84 15.83
CA LEU A 67 10.45 -3.43 17.06
C LEU A 67 11.56 -4.10 17.88
N LYS A 68 12.53 -4.74 17.25
CA LYS A 68 13.69 -5.33 17.94
C LYS A 68 14.55 -4.29 18.62
N MET A 69 14.50 -3.04 18.19
CA MET A 69 15.20 -1.91 18.80
C MET A 69 14.44 -1.29 19.99
N ASP A 70 13.28 -1.82 20.39
CA ASP A 70 12.47 -1.33 21.52
C ASP A 70 13.19 -1.47 22.89
N GLY A 71 14.40 -1.99 22.92
CA GLY A 71 15.17 -2.08 24.17
C GLY A 71 14.70 -3.13 25.17
N GLY A 72 13.88 -4.08 24.74
CA GLY A 72 13.39 -5.19 25.56
C GLY A 72 12.17 -4.87 26.44
N PHE A 73 11.58 -3.70 26.29
CA PHE A 73 10.36 -3.32 27.04
C PHE A 73 9.16 -4.23 26.74
N GLU A 74 9.06 -4.74 25.51
CA GLU A 74 8.11 -5.81 25.14
C GLU A 74 8.89 -7.05 24.68
N PRO A 75 8.93 -8.12 25.49
CA PRO A 75 9.72 -9.32 25.15
C PRO A 75 9.33 -9.96 23.80
N ALA A 76 8.06 -9.86 23.39
CA ALA A 76 7.61 -10.38 22.11
C ALA A 76 8.24 -9.65 20.91
N PHE A 77 8.61 -8.39 21.07
CA PHE A 77 9.24 -7.62 20.01
C PHE A 77 10.69 -8.06 19.73
N ASN A 78 11.42 -8.46 20.75
CA ASN A 78 12.81 -8.92 20.62
C ASN A 78 12.96 -10.16 19.73
N VAL A 79 11.93 -11.01 19.70
CA VAL A 79 11.93 -12.27 18.95
C VAL A 79 11.01 -12.24 17.74
N ALA A 80 10.42 -11.10 17.45
CA ALA A 80 9.48 -10.93 16.34
C ALA A 80 10.09 -11.37 15.01
N GLN A 81 9.30 -12.09 14.21
CA GLN A 81 9.67 -12.55 12.87
C GLN A 81 8.81 -11.90 11.79
N THR A 82 7.54 -11.65 12.09
CA THR A 82 6.59 -11.11 11.12
C THR A 82 5.68 -10.07 11.74
N VAL A 83 5.37 -9.03 10.96
CA VAL A 83 4.28 -8.10 11.27
C VAL A 83 3.29 -8.15 10.11
N MET A 84 2.05 -8.52 10.41
CA MET A 84 0.94 -8.47 9.46
C MET A 84 0.04 -7.29 9.78
N PHE A 85 -0.48 -6.65 8.77
CA PHE A 85 -1.42 -5.54 8.92
C PHE A 85 -2.55 -5.65 7.91
N ASP A 86 -3.74 -5.17 8.27
CA ASP A 86 -4.90 -5.11 7.40
C ASP A 86 -5.58 -3.75 7.58
N PHE A 87 -5.38 -2.86 6.61
CA PHE A 87 -5.99 -1.53 6.64
C PHE A 87 -7.53 -1.57 6.61
N GLY A 88 -8.11 -2.60 6.01
CA GLY A 88 -9.56 -2.73 5.92
C GLY A 88 -10.22 -3.09 7.24
N LYS A 89 -9.48 -3.74 8.13
CA LYS A 89 -9.95 -4.20 9.44
C LYS A 89 -9.30 -3.47 10.61
N ASP A 90 -8.39 -2.54 10.32
CA ASP A 90 -7.67 -1.74 11.32
C ASP A 90 -7.02 -2.59 12.43
N TYR A 91 -6.25 -3.59 12.04
CA TYR A 91 -5.49 -4.39 12.99
C TYR A 91 -4.06 -4.67 12.52
N MET A 92 -3.19 -4.90 13.49
CA MET A 92 -1.82 -5.41 13.30
C MET A 92 -1.58 -6.63 14.17
N LEU A 93 -0.79 -7.57 13.64
CA LEU A 93 -0.38 -8.80 14.34
C LEU A 93 1.15 -8.90 14.31
N VAL A 94 1.75 -9.18 15.46
CA VAL A 94 3.16 -9.56 15.56
C VAL A 94 3.20 -11.05 15.84
N ASP A 95 3.72 -11.86 14.92
CA ASP A 95 3.72 -13.31 14.98
C ASP A 95 2.34 -13.92 15.35
N GLY A 96 1.27 -13.35 14.77
CA GLY A 96 -0.12 -13.77 15.02
C GLY A 96 -0.75 -13.24 16.31
N ARG A 97 -0.01 -12.50 17.15
CA ARG A 97 -0.51 -11.89 18.40
C ARG A 97 -1.01 -10.47 18.12
N SER A 98 -2.21 -10.14 18.59
CA SER A 98 -2.86 -8.83 18.45
C SER A 98 -2.98 -8.03 19.74
N LYS A 99 -2.71 -8.64 20.91
CA LYS A 99 -2.92 -7.99 22.20
C LYS A 99 -1.59 -7.70 22.87
N PHE A 100 -1.34 -6.42 23.09
CA PHE A 100 -0.16 -5.90 23.77
C PHE A 100 -0.60 -4.91 24.86
N SER A 101 0.35 -4.47 25.72
CA SER A 101 0.10 -3.34 26.59
C SER A 101 -0.15 -2.08 25.76
N ALA A 102 -0.84 -1.08 26.34
CA ALA A 102 -1.18 0.13 25.62
C ALA A 102 0.08 0.86 25.10
N SER A 103 1.16 0.90 25.88
CA SER A 103 2.44 1.47 25.43
C SER A 103 3.11 0.64 24.32
N SER A 104 3.01 -0.70 24.37
CA SER A 104 3.53 -1.56 23.31
C SER A 104 2.73 -1.43 22.01
N GLU A 105 1.41 -1.26 22.07
CA GLU A 105 0.59 -0.95 20.90
C GLU A 105 0.97 0.40 20.27
N THR A 106 1.31 1.40 21.10
CA THR A 106 1.79 2.70 20.62
C THR A 106 3.12 2.56 19.89
N ILE A 107 4.09 1.83 20.47
CA ILE A 107 5.36 1.55 19.80
C ILE A 107 5.15 0.78 18.49
N LEU A 108 4.31 -0.25 18.48
CA LEU A 108 4.00 -1.01 17.27
C LEU A 108 3.46 -0.11 16.14
N LYS A 109 2.49 0.75 16.47
CA LYS A 109 1.91 1.69 15.50
C LYS A 109 2.92 2.70 14.99
N ASN A 110 3.70 3.30 15.89
CA ASN A 110 4.70 4.30 15.52
C ASN A 110 5.83 3.68 14.70
N SER A 111 6.29 2.47 15.04
CA SER A 111 7.28 1.73 14.26
C SER A 111 6.75 1.39 12.87
N PHE A 112 5.49 1.00 12.75
CA PHE A 112 4.86 0.74 11.45
C PHE A 112 4.77 2.02 10.58
N HIS A 113 4.39 3.16 11.16
CA HIS A 113 4.37 4.43 10.43
C HIS A 113 5.77 4.87 10.00
N LEU A 114 6.77 4.66 10.86
CA LEU A 114 8.17 4.90 10.50
C LEU A 114 8.62 3.97 9.37
N ALA A 115 8.26 2.69 9.40
CA ALA A 115 8.54 1.74 8.32
C ALA A 115 7.94 2.18 6.98
N ILE A 116 6.71 2.75 6.97
CA ILE A 116 6.12 3.34 5.77
C ILE A 116 6.95 4.51 5.24
N LEU A 117 7.41 5.40 6.11
CA LEU A 117 8.29 6.51 5.72
C LEU A 117 9.59 5.96 5.11
N LEU A 118 10.28 5.05 5.79
CA LEU A 118 11.53 4.44 5.32
C LEU A 118 11.36 3.75 3.96
N GLU A 119 10.31 2.95 3.78
CA GLU A 119 10.01 2.31 2.50
C GLU A 119 9.80 3.36 1.40
N SER A 120 9.13 4.47 1.70
CA SER A 120 8.94 5.56 0.73
C SER A 120 10.23 6.27 0.35
N LEU A 121 11.24 6.23 1.20
CA LEU A 121 12.57 6.77 0.91
C LEU A 121 13.39 5.82 0.03
N GLU A 122 13.14 4.53 0.08
CA GLU A 122 13.81 3.52 -0.75
C GLU A 122 13.10 3.30 -2.09
N ASP A 123 11.76 3.29 -2.10
CA ASP A 123 10.95 3.07 -3.30
C ASP A 123 10.38 4.40 -3.85
N ASP A 124 10.99 4.93 -4.89
CA ASP A 124 10.57 6.19 -5.54
C ASP A 124 9.18 6.11 -6.21
N SER A 125 8.67 4.91 -6.44
CA SER A 125 7.33 4.71 -6.98
C SER A 125 6.23 4.70 -5.92
N MET A 126 6.61 4.72 -4.64
CA MET A 126 5.68 4.82 -3.52
C MET A 126 5.18 6.26 -3.37
N ARG A 127 3.87 6.44 -3.54
CA ARG A 127 3.22 7.77 -3.42
C ARG A 127 2.88 8.09 -1.97
N TYR A 128 3.90 8.35 -1.18
CA TYR A 128 3.78 8.77 0.21
C TYR A 128 4.38 10.18 0.37
N PRO A 129 3.78 11.07 1.16
CA PRO A 129 4.21 12.47 1.25
C PRO A 129 5.58 12.67 1.91
N ARG A 130 6.21 11.61 2.43
CA ARG A 130 7.46 11.65 3.19
C ARG A 130 7.40 12.62 4.38
N LEU A 131 6.23 12.72 4.97
CA LEU A 131 5.94 13.49 6.17
C LEU A 131 5.37 12.53 7.22
N LEU A 132 6.03 12.46 8.37
CA LEU A 132 5.58 11.68 9.53
C LEU A 132 5.28 12.63 10.70
N LEU A 133 4.06 12.55 11.20
CA LEU A 133 3.63 13.28 12.39
C LEU A 133 3.38 12.28 13.51
N LEU A 134 4.11 12.41 14.62
CA LEU A 134 4.00 11.58 15.81
C LEU A 134 3.61 12.49 16.96
N ASP A 135 2.33 12.48 17.32
CA ASP A 135 1.80 13.33 18.39
C ASP A 135 1.72 12.54 19.68
N ASN A 136 2.32 13.11 20.73
CA ASN A 136 2.27 12.61 22.11
C ASN A 136 2.66 11.11 22.21
N THR A 137 3.90 10.81 21.82
CA THR A 137 4.39 9.41 21.69
C THR A 137 4.44 8.63 23.00
N GLU A 138 4.47 9.31 24.15
CA GLU A 138 4.40 8.74 25.51
C GLU A 138 2.97 8.49 26.02
N ASP A 139 1.96 8.76 25.21
CA ASP A 139 0.56 8.51 25.62
C ASP A 139 0.38 7.05 26.07
N LYS A 140 -0.61 6.84 26.95
CA LYS A 140 -0.95 5.52 27.51
C LYS A 140 0.09 4.89 28.45
N GLY A 141 0.81 5.74 29.19
CA GLY A 141 1.66 5.29 30.30
C GLY A 141 3.02 4.75 29.89
N MET A 142 3.55 5.21 28.78
CA MET A 142 4.93 4.94 28.40
C MET A 142 5.87 5.72 29.35
N GLY A 143 6.85 5.03 29.93
CA GLY A 143 7.87 5.67 30.77
C GLY A 143 8.92 6.43 29.95
N PRO A 144 9.68 7.36 30.61
CA PRO A 144 10.70 8.17 29.93
C PRO A 144 11.73 7.33 29.17
N ASP A 145 12.25 6.29 29.77
CA ASP A 145 13.31 5.45 29.17
C ASP A 145 12.88 4.85 27.82
N ARG A 146 11.63 4.39 27.73
CA ARG A 146 11.10 3.82 26.49
C ARG A 146 10.80 4.89 25.46
N SER A 147 10.24 6.03 25.87
CA SER A 147 9.99 7.16 24.98
C SER A 147 11.29 7.68 24.37
N GLN A 148 12.31 7.89 25.19
CA GLN A 148 13.64 8.32 24.75
C GLN A 148 14.32 7.28 23.87
N ASN A 149 14.21 5.99 24.21
CA ASN A 149 14.71 4.93 23.34
C ASN A 149 14.06 4.99 21.94
N PHE A 150 12.75 5.20 21.86
CA PHE A 150 12.07 5.33 20.56
C PHE A 150 12.55 6.55 19.77
N GLN A 151 12.85 7.67 20.43
CA GLN A 151 13.44 8.86 19.80
C GLN A 151 14.81 8.54 19.17
N ARG A 152 15.67 7.82 19.89
CA ARG A 152 16.98 7.36 19.36
C ARG A 152 16.82 6.43 18.17
N VAL A 153 15.91 5.44 18.26
CA VAL A 153 15.60 4.53 17.15
C VAL A 153 15.14 5.29 15.91
N LEU A 154 14.29 6.30 16.08
CA LEU A 154 13.81 7.13 14.97
C LEU A 154 14.95 7.91 14.31
N VAL A 155 15.82 8.54 15.08
CA VAL A 155 16.98 9.29 14.56
C VAL A 155 17.96 8.35 13.88
N GLU A 156 18.27 7.20 14.47
CA GLU A 156 19.17 6.19 13.92
C GLU A 156 18.66 5.64 12.57
N ALA A 157 17.39 5.21 12.52
CA ALA A 157 16.79 4.68 11.31
C ALA A 157 16.75 5.71 10.15
N LEU A 158 16.61 6.98 10.44
CA LEU A 158 16.58 8.04 9.43
C LEU A 158 17.97 8.52 9.00
N SER A 159 19.00 8.28 9.81
CA SER A 159 20.36 8.77 9.53
C SER A 159 20.95 8.22 8.24
N GLU A 160 20.50 7.06 7.78
CA GLU A 160 20.94 6.42 6.53
C GLU A 160 20.26 6.99 5.28
N HIS A 161 19.24 7.87 5.44
CA HIS A 161 18.41 8.38 4.35
C HIS A 161 18.57 9.88 4.08
N ASN A 162 19.71 10.46 4.42
CA ASN A 162 19.96 11.90 4.32
C ASN A 162 19.94 12.49 2.89
N GLU A 163 19.98 11.64 1.86
CA GLU A 163 19.99 12.07 0.46
C GLU A 163 18.59 12.44 -0.08
N LYS A 164 17.52 12.01 0.57
CA LYS A 164 16.15 12.23 0.12
C LYS A 164 15.39 13.17 1.05
N PRO A 165 14.57 14.09 0.52
CA PRO A 165 13.82 15.02 1.35
C PRO A 165 12.71 14.27 2.10
N TYR A 166 12.68 14.43 3.41
CA TYR A 166 11.59 14.00 4.28
C TYR A 166 11.44 14.98 5.46
N GLN A 167 10.34 14.86 6.18
CA GLN A 167 10.11 15.60 7.41
C GLN A 167 9.46 14.71 8.45
N VAL A 168 10.00 14.75 9.67
CA VAL A 168 9.38 14.13 10.85
C VAL A 168 9.13 15.21 11.88
N ILE A 169 7.91 15.26 12.39
CA ILE A 169 7.50 16.13 13.49
C ILE A 169 7.03 15.23 14.61
N MET A 170 7.69 15.29 15.75
CA MET A 170 7.35 14.51 16.94
C MET A 170 7.09 15.46 18.10
N THR A 171 5.98 15.27 18.79
CA THR A 171 5.68 15.96 20.05
C THR A 171 5.86 15.00 21.21
N THR A 172 6.52 15.46 22.27
CA THR A 172 6.75 14.70 23.48
C THR A 172 7.01 15.63 24.66
N SER A 173 6.63 15.23 25.86
CA SER A 173 7.04 15.90 27.12
C SER A 173 8.32 15.29 27.72
N MET A 174 8.86 14.24 27.08
CA MET A 174 9.99 13.43 27.57
C MET A 174 11.13 13.43 26.55
N VAL A 175 11.60 14.62 26.15
CA VAL A 175 12.72 14.75 25.19
C VAL A 175 13.95 14.03 25.72
N ASP A 176 14.64 13.29 24.83
CA ASP A 176 15.93 12.70 25.18
C ASP A 176 17.00 13.79 25.26
N PRO A 177 17.66 13.97 26.41
CA PRO A 177 18.67 15.02 26.59
C PRO A 177 19.88 14.88 25.66
N GLU A 178 20.12 13.69 25.07
CA GLU A 178 21.21 13.45 24.13
C GLU A 178 20.86 13.89 22.70
N LEU A 179 19.57 14.20 22.44
CA LEU A 179 19.09 14.65 21.14
C LEU A 179 18.71 16.14 21.11
N ASP A 180 18.84 16.86 22.25
CA ASP A 180 18.51 18.28 22.41
C ASP A 180 19.62 19.22 21.90
#